data_8b09c921d2544eef01c2c0658ffbcb13
#
_entry.id   8b09c921d2544eef01c2c0658ffbcb13
#
_cell.length_a   1.000
_cell.length_b   1.000
_cell.length_c   1.000
_cell.angle_alpha   90.00
_cell.angle_beta   90.00
_cell.angle_gamma   90.00
#
_symmetry.space_group_name_H-M   'P 1'
#
loop_
_entity.id
_entity.type
_entity.pdbx_description
1 polymer ?
#
loop_
_entity_poly.entity_id
_entity_poly.type
_entity_poly.pdbx_seq_one_letter_code
_entity_poly.pdbx_strand_id
1 'polypeptide(L)'
;MKKITFVMAMVFAMVMNVSARTIYLDANIWAVDNPKFSAWAWAEGADGAAYEFTLVEGTIFQSEIPDAATGIIFLRNDPAKFDITKPWDAEWNRAQTGIPADKNMFRVTTWEEPWGVWMNYGETVEYATYNLYVNNQTGWDVFDIYAYGNLEAFGGWPGATTAPTEVKDGVTYSVY
;
A
#
# COMPACT_ATOMS: atom_id res chain seq x y z
N MET A 1 -22.89 -68.52 8.99
CA MET A 1 -23.33 -67.12 9.09
C MET A 1 -22.12 -66.26 9.48
N LYS A 2 -21.56 -65.43 8.54
CA LYS A 2 -20.40 -64.58 8.77
C LYS A 2 -20.92 -63.23 9.26
N LYS A 3 -20.54 -62.84 10.48
CA LYS A 3 -20.84 -61.53 11.02
C LYS A 3 -19.89 -60.52 10.41
N ILE A 4 -20.40 -59.56 9.60
CA ILE A 4 -19.67 -58.44 9.07
C ILE A 4 -19.73 -57.34 10.13
N THR A 5 -18.59 -57.06 10.78
CA THR A 5 -18.44 -55.93 11.69
C THR A 5 -18.13 -54.71 10.87
N PHE A 6 -19.08 -53.76 10.80
CA PHE A 6 -18.91 -52.46 10.15
C PHE A 6 -18.16 -51.53 11.11
N VAL A 7 -16.88 -51.28 10.85
CA VAL A 7 -16.10 -50.27 11.58
C VAL A 7 -16.40 -48.94 10.91
N MET A 8 -17.24 -48.15 11.56
CA MET A 8 -17.52 -46.74 11.16
C MET A 8 -16.34 -45.89 11.62
N ALA A 9 -15.43 -45.58 10.71
CA ALA A 9 -14.37 -44.61 10.96
C ALA A 9 -15.00 -43.19 10.98
N MET A 10 -15.16 -42.66 12.20
CA MET A 10 -15.59 -41.31 12.43
C MET A 10 -14.41 -40.40 12.12
N VAL A 11 -14.38 -39.81 10.92
CA VAL A 11 -13.42 -38.76 10.56
C VAL A 11 -13.84 -37.48 11.33
N PHE A 12 -13.16 -37.20 12.43
CA PHE A 12 -13.23 -35.90 13.08
C PHE A 12 -12.52 -34.88 12.17
N ALA A 13 -13.29 -34.15 11.36
CA ALA A 13 -12.80 -32.94 10.77
C ALA A 13 -12.59 -31.94 11.93
N MET A 14 -11.34 -31.81 12.38
CA MET A 14 -10.94 -30.65 13.19
C MET A 14 -11.14 -29.44 12.32
N VAL A 15 -12.21 -28.70 12.56
CA VAL A 15 -12.32 -27.31 12.09
C VAL A 15 -11.31 -26.52 12.91
N MET A 16 -10.08 -26.40 12.39
CA MET A 16 -9.15 -25.43 12.90
C MET A 16 -9.79 -24.05 12.63
N ASN A 17 -10.24 -23.37 13.69
CA ASN A 17 -10.53 -21.97 13.62
C ASN A 17 -9.20 -21.26 13.31
N VAL A 18 -8.90 -21.05 12.05
CA VAL A 18 -7.79 -20.19 11.65
C VAL A 18 -8.26 -18.79 11.95
N SER A 19 -7.74 -18.19 13.00
CA SER A 19 -7.95 -16.78 13.28
C SER A 19 -7.43 -15.97 12.11
N ALA A 20 -8.20 -15.02 11.65
CA ALA A 20 -7.85 -14.14 10.53
C ALA A 20 -7.86 -12.69 10.99
N ARG A 21 -7.01 -11.88 10.37
CA ARG A 21 -6.95 -10.42 10.57
C ARG A 21 -7.13 -9.70 9.25
N THR A 22 -7.75 -8.53 9.32
CA THR A 22 -7.86 -7.64 8.17
C THR A 22 -6.53 -6.92 7.94
N ILE A 23 -5.98 -7.04 6.74
CA ILE A 23 -4.87 -6.22 6.26
C ILE A 23 -5.40 -5.26 5.21
N TYR A 24 -5.00 -4.00 5.32
CA TYR A 24 -5.30 -2.95 4.37
C TYR A 24 -4.08 -2.67 3.49
N LEU A 25 -4.36 -2.31 2.25
CA LEU A 25 -3.40 -1.78 1.29
C LEU A 25 -3.87 -0.39 0.87
N ASP A 26 -3.18 0.66 1.27
CA ASP A 26 -3.32 1.95 0.62
C ASP A 26 -2.43 1.96 -0.62
N ALA A 27 -3.05 1.70 -1.76
CA ALA A 27 -2.36 1.58 -3.03
C ALA A 27 -1.75 2.91 -3.50
N ASN A 28 -2.33 4.06 -3.06
CA ASN A 28 -1.80 5.39 -3.30
C ASN A 28 -1.32 5.58 -4.76
N ILE A 29 0.01 5.75 -4.98
CA ILE A 29 0.59 5.92 -6.32
C ILE A 29 0.37 4.71 -7.25
N TRP A 30 0.11 3.51 -6.71
CA TRP A 30 -0.16 2.31 -7.50
C TRP A 30 -1.61 2.24 -8.01
N ALA A 31 -2.51 3.12 -7.56
CA ALA A 31 -3.92 3.09 -7.93
C ALA A 31 -4.20 3.56 -9.37
N VAL A 32 -3.19 4.02 -10.11
CA VAL A 32 -3.31 4.43 -11.52
C VAL A 32 -3.54 3.21 -12.43
N ASP A 33 -4.15 3.42 -13.60
CA ASP A 33 -4.45 2.40 -14.62
C ASP A 33 -5.49 1.33 -14.20
N ASN A 34 -6.30 1.63 -13.18
CA ASN A 34 -7.38 0.77 -12.70
C ASN A 34 -6.94 -0.69 -12.41
N PRO A 35 -5.88 -0.92 -11.63
CA PRO A 35 -5.33 -2.24 -11.38
C PRO A 35 -6.25 -3.10 -10.51
N LYS A 36 -5.99 -4.41 -10.50
CA LYS A 36 -6.41 -5.31 -9.43
C LYS A 36 -5.29 -5.47 -8.41
N PHE A 37 -5.66 -5.67 -7.15
CA PHE A 37 -4.69 -5.91 -6.09
C PHE A 37 -4.89 -7.29 -5.48
N SER A 38 -3.78 -7.96 -5.24
CA SER A 38 -3.73 -9.20 -4.50
C SER A 38 -2.49 -9.24 -3.61
N ALA A 39 -2.39 -10.25 -2.76
CA ALA A 39 -1.16 -10.53 -2.04
C ALA A 39 -0.90 -12.01 -1.96
N TRP A 40 0.37 -12.35 -1.78
CA TRP A 40 0.83 -13.65 -1.35
C TRP A 40 1.30 -13.55 0.10
N ALA A 41 0.61 -14.20 1.02
CA ALA A 41 0.95 -14.14 2.45
C ALA A 41 1.32 -15.52 2.98
N TRP A 42 2.31 -15.56 3.90
CA TRP A 42 2.81 -16.80 4.51
C TRP A 42 3.17 -16.63 5.99
N ALA A 43 3.07 -17.71 6.75
CA ALA A 43 3.67 -17.82 8.07
C ALA A 43 5.06 -18.46 7.96
N GLU A 44 5.89 -18.27 8.99
CA GLU A 44 7.20 -18.94 9.05
C GLU A 44 7.05 -20.46 9.03
N GLY A 45 7.78 -21.12 8.13
CA GLY A 45 7.76 -22.57 7.98
C GLY A 45 6.52 -23.16 7.34
N ALA A 46 5.61 -22.33 6.76
CA ALA A 46 4.41 -22.77 6.06
C ALA A 46 4.37 -22.23 4.62
N ASP A 47 3.67 -22.94 3.74
CA ASP A 47 3.38 -22.48 2.40
C ASP A 47 2.48 -21.24 2.46
N GLY A 48 2.71 -20.29 1.53
CA GLY A 48 1.87 -19.12 1.38
C GLY A 48 0.61 -19.40 0.57
N ALA A 49 -0.30 -18.43 0.60
CA ALA A 49 -1.51 -18.43 -0.22
C ALA A 49 -1.79 -17.05 -0.81
N ALA A 50 -2.56 -17.03 -1.89
CA ALA A 50 -3.01 -15.82 -2.55
C ALA A 50 -4.30 -15.28 -1.92
N TYR A 51 -4.37 -13.95 -1.79
CA TYR A 51 -5.52 -13.23 -1.22
C TYR A 51 -5.85 -12.05 -2.13
N GLU A 52 -7.11 -11.96 -2.60
CA GLU A 52 -7.59 -10.82 -3.37
C GLU A 52 -7.94 -9.67 -2.43
N PHE A 53 -7.60 -8.45 -2.83
CA PHE A 53 -7.94 -7.23 -2.12
C PHE A 53 -9.15 -6.57 -2.75
N THR A 54 -10.12 -6.19 -1.92
CA THR A 54 -11.34 -5.49 -2.32
C THR A 54 -11.29 -4.03 -1.90
N LEU A 55 -11.82 -3.14 -2.74
CA LEU A 55 -11.84 -1.70 -2.46
C LEU A 55 -12.70 -1.40 -1.24
N VAL A 56 -12.17 -0.60 -0.32
CA VAL A 56 -12.89 -0.03 0.83
C VAL A 56 -13.33 1.40 0.51
N GLU A 57 -12.36 2.27 0.23
CA GLU A 57 -12.59 3.68 -0.11
C GLU A 57 -11.34 4.27 -0.79
N GLY A 58 -11.51 5.24 -1.69
CA GLY A 58 -10.41 5.95 -2.34
C GLY A 58 -9.39 5.00 -2.98
N THR A 59 -8.18 4.96 -2.40
CA THR A 59 -7.08 4.06 -2.81
C THR A 59 -6.84 2.92 -1.82
N ILE A 60 -7.74 2.74 -0.84
CA ILE A 60 -7.60 1.76 0.23
C ILE A 60 -8.37 0.50 -0.10
N PHE A 61 -7.69 -0.62 -0.06
CA PHE A 61 -8.20 -1.97 -0.30
C PHE A 61 -7.98 -2.83 0.95
N GLN A 62 -8.75 -3.90 1.12
CA GLN A 62 -8.61 -4.83 2.24
C GLN A 62 -8.70 -6.29 1.83
N SER A 63 -8.10 -7.14 2.64
CA SER A 63 -8.25 -8.59 2.58
C SER A 63 -8.11 -9.22 3.96
N GLU A 64 -8.78 -10.35 4.17
CA GLU A 64 -8.59 -11.17 5.35
C GLU A 64 -7.47 -12.18 5.11
N ILE A 65 -6.46 -12.18 5.96
CA ILE A 65 -5.34 -13.12 5.91
C ILE A 65 -5.21 -13.84 7.26
N PRO A 66 -4.56 -15.03 7.33
CA PRO A 66 -4.33 -15.69 8.60
C PRO A 66 -3.54 -14.82 9.58
N ASP A 67 -3.96 -14.80 10.86
CA ASP A 67 -3.25 -14.08 11.93
C ASP A 67 -1.79 -14.52 12.07
N ALA A 68 -1.51 -15.78 11.78
CA ALA A 68 -0.17 -16.35 11.83
C ALA A 68 0.75 -15.86 10.70
N ALA A 69 0.24 -15.14 9.70
CA ALA A 69 1.07 -14.64 8.60
C ALA A 69 2.08 -13.61 9.11
N THR A 70 3.35 -13.83 8.77
CA THR A 70 4.49 -12.98 9.15
C THR A 70 5.14 -12.29 7.97
N GLY A 71 4.87 -12.76 6.75
CA GLY A 71 5.36 -12.16 5.51
C GLY A 71 4.26 -12.00 4.49
N ILE A 72 4.39 -10.98 3.64
CA ILE A 72 3.44 -10.66 2.59
C ILE A 72 4.16 -10.07 1.38
N ILE A 73 3.67 -10.39 0.19
CA ILE A 73 4.02 -9.73 -1.06
C ILE A 73 2.73 -9.14 -1.62
N PHE A 74 2.62 -7.83 -1.62
CA PHE A 74 1.54 -7.14 -2.32
C PHE A 74 1.82 -7.14 -3.81
N LEU A 75 0.80 -7.36 -4.62
CA LEU A 75 0.86 -7.43 -6.07
C LEU A 75 -0.11 -6.41 -6.68
N ARG A 76 0.42 -5.58 -7.57
CA ARG A 76 -0.38 -4.76 -8.50
C ARG A 76 -0.52 -5.53 -9.79
N ASN A 77 -1.75 -5.86 -10.18
CA ASN A 77 -2.04 -6.80 -11.25
C ASN A 77 -2.75 -6.13 -12.43
N ASP A 78 -2.44 -6.62 -13.63
CA ASP A 78 -3.18 -6.34 -14.86
C ASP A 78 -4.63 -6.82 -14.73
N PRO A 79 -5.64 -5.92 -14.73
CA PRO A 79 -7.04 -6.33 -14.56
C PRO A 79 -7.56 -7.22 -15.69
N ALA A 80 -6.96 -7.15 -16.89
CA ALA A 80 -7.35 -7.95 -18.03
C ALA A 80 -6.87 -9.41 -17.96
N LYS A 81 -5.85 -9.69 -17.13
CA LYS A 81 -5.25 -11.03 -16.96
C LYS A 81 -5.42 -11.59 -15.56
N PHE A 82 -6.04 -10.80 -14.66
CA PHE A 82 -6.10 -11.15 -13.25
C PHE A 82 -6.88 -12.45 -13.00
N ASP A 83 -6.19 -13.41 -12.39
CA ASP A 83 -6.73 -14.66 -11.85
C ASP A 83 -6.09 -14.89 -10.48
N ILE A 84 -6.87 -14.87 -9.41
CA ILE A 84 -6.38 -15.04 -8.05
C ILE A 84 -5.68 -16.40 -7.80
N THR A 85 -5.98 -17.41 -8.61
CA THR A 85 -5.30 -18.70 -8.53
C THR A 85 -3.89 -18.67 -9.12
N LYS A 86 -3.58 -17.64 -9.91
CA LYS A 86 -2.29 -17.41 -10.59
C LYS A 86 -1.92 -15.92 -10.58
N PRO A 87 -1.85 -15.28 -9.42
CA PRO A 87 -1.71 -13.82 -9.34
C PRO A 87 -0.41 -13.29 -9.96
N TRP A 88 0.62 -14.14 -10.04
CA TRP A 88 1.91 -13.82 -10.64
C TRP A 88 1.88 -13.66 -12.16
N ASP A 89 0.91 -14.30 -12.84
CA ASP A 89 0.80 -14.22 -14.30
C ASP A 89 0.30 -12.84 -14.77
N ALA A 90 -0.32 -12.09 -13.86
CA ALA A 90 -0.86 -10.75 -14.12
C ALA A 90 -0.04 -9.62 -13.44
N GLU A 91 1.09 -9.94 -12.83
CA GLU A 91 1.88 -8.98 -12.06
C GLU A 91 2.44 -7.83 -12.93
N TRP A 92 2.16 -6.60 -12.50
CA TRP A 92 2.85 -5.40 -12.98
C TRP A 92 3.94 -4.93 -12.02
N ASN A 93 3.64 -4.93 -10.71
CA ASN A 93 4.56 -4.52 -9.65
C ASN A 93 4.33 -5.39 -8.40
N ARG A 94 5.35 -5.49 -7.57
CA ARG A 94 5.26 -6.16 -6.27
C ARG A 94 5.98 -5.39 -5.18
N ALA A 95 5.51 -5.53 -3.93
CA ALA A 95 6.18 -5.05 -2.73
C ALA A 95 6.24 -6.18 -1.70
N GLN A 96 7.43 -6.65 -1.39
CA GLN A 96 7.64 -7.67 -0.36
C GLN A 96 8.02 -7.04 0.96
N THR A 97 7.37 -7.46 2.05
CA THR A 97 7.65 -6.95 3.39
C THR A 97 7.27 -7.97 4.46
N GLY A 98 7.83 -7.81 5.67
CA GLY A 98 7.30 -8.46 6.87
C GLY A 98 6.01 -7.78 7.33
N ILE A 99 5.15 -8.50 8.05
CA ILE A 99 3.93 -7.94 8.62
C ILE A 99 4.19 -7.62 10.10
N PRO A 100 4.23 -6.35 10.51
CA PRO A 100 4.36 -5.99 11.92
C PRO A 100 3.16 -6.47 12.73
N ALA A 101 3.39 -6.82 14.00
CA ALA A 101 2.33 -7.32 14.87
C ALA A 101 1.33 -6.24 15.29
N ASP A 102 1.76 -4.98 15.30
CA ASP A 102 1.02 -3.80 15.78
C ASP A 102 0.49 -2.90 14.66
N LYS A 103 0.65 -3.31 13.39
CA LYS A 103 0.19 -2.54 12.21
C LYS A 103 -0.69 -3.40 11.32
N ASN A 104 -1.64 -2.76 10.64
CA ASN A 104 -2.58 -3.46 9.79
C ASN A 104 -2.79 -2.83 8.40
N MET A 105 -2.10 -1.73 8.08
CA MET A 105 -2.16 -1.10 6.76
C MET A 105 -0.76 -0.86 6.20
N PHE A 106 -0.54 -1.26 4.96
CA PHE A 106 0.65 -0.91 4.20
C PHE A 106 0.30 0.16 3.17
N ARG A 107 0.97 1.31 3.25
CA ARG A 107 0.84 2.40 2.27
C ARG A 107 2.00 2.38 1.31
N VAL A 108 1.70 2.26 0.01
CA VAL A 108 2.70 2.37 -1.05
C VAL A 108 3.11 3.83 -1.21
N THR A 109 4.40 4.12 -1.13
CA THR A 109 4.92 5.50 -1.21
C THR A 109 5.93 5.71 -2.34
N THR A 110 6.50 4.61 -2.88
CA THR A 110 7.49 4.65 -3.96
C THR A 110 7.23 3.53 -4.97
N TRP A 111 7.81 3.66 -6.18
CA TRP A 111 7.81 2.64 -7.22
C TRP A 111 8.94 1.63 -7.07
N GLU A 112 9.87 1.86 -6.15
CA GLU A 112 11.07 1.08 -5.88
C GLU A 112 11.22 0.83 -4.37
N GLU A 113 12.13 -0.06 -3.99
CA GLU A 113 12.44 -0.35 -2.59
C GLU A 113 13.05 0.87 -1.85
N PRO A 114 12.60 1.18 -0.64
CA PRO A 114 11.51 0.57 0.13
C PRO A 114 10.15 1.01 -0.37
N TRP A 115 9.32 0.06 -0.78
CA TRP A 115 8.04 0.27 -1.49
C TRP A 115 7.02 1.13 -0.74
N GLY A 116 7.11 1.20 0.57
CA GLY A 116 6.11 1.86 1.38
C GLY A 116 6.35 1.73 2.88
N VAL A 117 5.33 2.10 3.65
CA VAL A 117 5.39 2.12 5.11
C VAL A 117 4.19 1.39 5.72
N TRP A 118 4.42 0.75 6.88
CA TRP A 118 3.36 0.19 7.69
C TRP A 118 2.80 1.22 8.66
N MET A 119 1.47 1.27 8.77
CA MET A 119 0.71 2.13 9.69
C MET A 119 -0.58 1.42 10.11
N ASN A 120 -1.46 2.06 10.88
CA ASN A 120 -2.79 1.53 11.17
C ASN A 120 -3.83 2.19 10.27
N TYR A 121 -4.83 1.41 9.85
CA TYR A 121 -5.99 1.94 9.17
C TYR A 121 -6.69 2.98 10.05
N GLY A 122 -6.98 4.15 9.48
CA GLY A 122 -7.52 5.30 10.20
C GLY A 122 -6.47 6.14 10.95
N GLU A 123 -5.18 5.75 10.91
CA GLU A 123 -4.10 6.58 11.42
C GLU A 123 -3.87 7.78 10.49
N THR A 124 -3.96 8.98 11.05
CA THR A 124 -3.63 10.19 10.30
C THR A 124 -2.12 10.37 10.25
N VAL A 125 -1.55 10.40 9.05
CA VAL A 125 -0.14 10.76 8.88
C VAL A 125 -0.04 12.28 9.03
N GLU A 126 0.54 12.73 10.14
CA GLU A 126 0.93 14.13 10.26
C GLU A 126 2.23 14.33 9.47
N TYR A 127 2.13 15.03 8.36
CA TYR A 127 3.31 15.45 7.60
C TYR A 127 3.89 16.71 8.22
N ALA A 128 5.20 16.73 8.45
CA ALA A 128 5.88 17.95 8.82
C ALA A 128 5.70 18.96 7.68
N THR A 129 5.15 20.13 8.01
CA THR A 129 5.01 21.23 7.06
C THR A 129 6.29 22.05 7.09
N TYR A 130 6.88 22.25 5.93
CA TYR A 130 8.06 23.10 5.76
C TYR A 130 7.71 24.25 4.84
N ASN A 131 8.14 25.46 5.18
CA ASN A 131 8.08 26.58 4.26
C ASN A 131 9.34 26.58 3.38
N LEU A 132 9.14 26.56 2.07
CA LEU A 132 10.22 26.71 1.11
C LEU A 132 10.33 28.20 0.75
N TYR A 133 11.44 28.83 1.13
CA TYR A 133 11.73 30.22 0.82
C TYR A 133 12.53 30.32 -0.46
N VAL A 134 11.96 30.95 -1.49
CA VAL A 134 12.61 31.14 -2.80
C VAL A 134 12.92 32.59 -3.03
N ASN A 135 14.20 32.94 -3.18
CA ASN A 135 14.64 34.26 -3.59
C ASN A 135 14.90 34.28 -5.10
N ASN A 136 14.05 34.96 -5.84
CA ASN A 136 14.17 35.17 -7.30
C ASN A 136 15.21 36.20 -7.65
N GLN A 137 16.50 35.92 -7.44
CA GLN A 137 17.60 36.85 -7.74
C GLN A 137 17.78 37.11 -9.24
N THR A 138 17.30 36.21 -10.08
CA THR A 138 17.39 36.39 -11.56
C THR A 138 16.31 37.28 -12.10
N GLY A 139 15.31 37.65 -11.26
CA GLY A 139 14.20 38.51 -11.66
C GLY A 139 13.31 37.92 -12.74
N TRP A 140 13.10 36.56 -12.71
CA TRP A 140 12.14 35.95 -13.62
C TRP A 140 10.73 36.47 -13.32
N ASP A 141 10.00 36.85 -14.35
CA ASP A 141 8.62 37.34 -14.22
C ASP A 141 7.67 36.26 -13.71
N VAL A 142 7.91 35.00 -14.11
CA VAL A 142 7.15 33.84 -13.71
C VAL A 142 8.10 32.66 -13.49
N PHE A 143 7.89 31.91 -12.41
CA PHE A 143 8.54 30.64 -12.19
C PHE A 143 7.58 29.70 -11.43
N ASP A 144 7.71 28.43 -11.65
CA ASP A 144 6.93 27.39 -11.01
C ASP A 144 7.81 26.55 -10.09
N ILE A 145 7.24 26.12 -8.96
CA ILE A 145 7.88 25.18 -8.07
C ILE A 145 7.13 23.86 -8.14
N TYR A 146 7.86 22.81 -8.49
CA TYR A 146 7.37 21.44 -8.48
C TYR A 146 8.22 20.60 -7.54
N ALA A 147 7.58 20.01 -6.53
CA ALA A 147 8.21 19.04 -5.63
C ALA A 147 7.66 17.67 -5.92
N TYR A 148 8.54 16.71 -6.10
CA TYR A 148 8.22 15.33 -6.40
C TYR A 148 8.88 14.37 -5.40
N GLY A 149 8.35 13.15 -5.31
CA GLY A 149 8.82 12.15 -4.38
C GLY A 149 7.64 11.38 -3.81
N ASN A 150 7.68 11.09 -2.53
CA ASN A 150 6.61 10.36 -1.84
C ASN A 150 5.31 11.17 -1.65
N LEU A 151 5.37 12.48 -1.90
CA LEU A 151 4.26 13.42 -1.86
C LEU A 151 4.37 14.40 -3.02
N GLU A 152 3.25 14.66 -3.68
CA GLU A 152 3.11 15.81 -4.57
C GLU A 152 2.67 17.01 -3.73
N ALA A 153 3.64 17.86 -3.35
CA ALA A 153 3.38 18.95 -2.44
C ALA A 153 2.60 20.12 -3.08
N PHE A 154 2.72 20.32 -4.39
CA PHE A 154 2.17 21.49 -5.09
C PHE A 154 1.23 21.12 -6.26
N GLY A 155 0.64 19.92 -6.20
CA GLY A 155 -0.17 19.38 -7.29
C GLY A 155 0.68 18.83 -8.43
N GLY A 156 0.03 18.52 -9.56
CA GLY A 156 0.72 18.01 -10.74
C GLY A 156 1.63 19.05 -11.39
N TRP A 157 2.46 18.58 -12.33
CA TRP A 157 3.30 19.47 -13.15
C TRP A 157 2.46 20.54 -13.88
N PRO A 158 2.88 21.83 -13.92
CA PRO A 158 4.17 22.40 -13.51
C PRO A 158 4.30 22.75 -12.03
N GLY A 159 3.32 22.50 -11.17
CA GLY A 159 3.37 22.80 -9.74
C GLY A 159 2.71 24.11 -9.37
N ALA A 160 3.17 24.75 -8.28
CA ALA A 160 2.66 26.02 -7.81
C ALA A 160 3.36 27.19 -8.49
N THR A 161 2.57 28.07 -9.16
CA THR A 161 3.06 29.26 -9.87
C THR A 161 3.10 30.48 -8.96
N THR A 162 2.20 30.59 -7.98
CA THR A 162 2.06 31.78 -7.12
C THR A 162 2.22 31.39 -5.66
N ALA A 163 2.94 32.23 -4.93
CA ALA A 163 3.11 32.13 -3.50
C ALA A 163 3.02 33.48 -2.83
N PRO A 164 2.57 33.56 -1.56
CA PRO A 164 2.72 34.80 -0.78
C PRO A 164 4.20 35.15 -0.63
N THR A 165 4.48 36.41 -0.36
CA THR A 165 5.85 36.89 -0.15
C THR A 165 6.10 37.22 1.31
N GLU A 166 7.31 36.94 1.79
CA GLU A 166 7.80 37.31 3.12
C GLU A 166 9.14 37.99 3.01
N VAL A 167 9.40 38.97 3.88
CA VAL A 167 10.67 39.66 3.94
C VAL A 167 11.46 39.20 5.17
N LYS A 168 12.64 38.61 4.93
CA LYS A 168 13.59 38.23 5.98
C LYS A 168 14.94 38.92 5.74
N ASP A 169 15.46 39.61 6.74
CA ASP A 169 16.75 40.32 6.68
C ASP A 169 16.89 41.27 5.47
N GLY A 170 15.76 41.91 5.11
CA GLY A 170 15.71 42.86 3.97
C GLY A 170 15.63 42.22 2.59
N VAL A 171 15.52 40.87 2.53
CA VAL A 171 15.36 40.10 1.30
C VAL A 171 13.93 39.63 1.19
N THR A 172 13.31 39.79 -0.01
CA THR A 172 11.98 39.29 -0.31
C THR A 172 12.05 37.82 -0.82
N TYR A 173 11.25 36.95 -0.24
CA TYR A 173 11.13 35.59 -0.64
C TYR A 173 9.68 35.25 -1.03
N SER A 174 9.50 34.40 -2.03
CA SER A 174 8.24 33.67 -2.23
C SER A 174 8.23 32.48 -1.29
N VAL A 175 7.10 32.24 -0.62
CA VAL A 175 6.97 31.18 0.39
C VAL A 175 5.99 30.12 -0.12
N TYR A 176 6.46 28.89 -0.30
CA TYR A 176 5.71 27.74 -0.80
C TYR A 176 5.53 26.70 0.27
#